data_3a129766c98db79690211cc7e7e74c23
#
_entry.id   3a129766c98db79690211cc7e7e74c23
#
_cell.length_a   1.000
_cell.length_b   1.000
_cell.length_c   1.000
_cell.angle_alpha   90.00
_cell.angle_beta   90.00
_cell.angle_gamma   90.00
#
_symmetry.space_group_name_H-M   'P 1'
#
loop_
_entity.id
_entity.type
_entity.pdbx_description
1 polymer ?
#
loop_
_entity_poly.entity_id
_entity_poly.type
_entity_poly.pdbx_seq_one_letter_code
_entity_poly.pdbx_strand_id
1 'polypeptide(L)'
;SVQVGQEVAIHMQIKKLNGQLLLDTKQHIKVGEEEQIRAVEKVLQMMRTGEQMQIIAPWYTAYGINGTDIIEPYSNLEIILTIE
;
A
#
# COMPACT_ATOMS: atom_id res chain seq x y z
N SER A 1 12.31 -9.73 8.23
CA SER A 1 11.40 -9.04 7.30
C SER A 1 11.17 -9.88 6.05
N VAL A 2 10.09 -9.61 5.35
CA VAL A 2 9.82 -10.33 4.10
C VAL A 2 10.86 -9.94 3.05
N GLN A 3 11.16 -10.90 2.18
CA GLN A 3 12.22 -10.78 1.18
C GLN A 3 11.64 -10.58 -0.22
N VAL A 4 12.40 -9.91 -1.08
CA VAL A 4 12.09 -9.84 -2.51
C VAL A 4 11.91 -11.27 -3.05
N GLY A 5 10.83 -11.48 -3.80
CA GLY A 5 10.47 -12.78 -4.37
C GLY A 5 9.57 -13.63 -3.50
N GLN A 6 9.37 -13.26 -2.24
CA GLN A 6 8.47 -13.97 -1.34
C GLN A 6 7.01 -13.65 -1.67
N GLU A 7 6.16 -14.68 -1.67
CA GLU A 7 4.71 -14.49 -1.82
C GLU A 7 4.08 -14.28 -0.46
N VAL A 8 3.24 -13.27 -0.35
CA VAL A 8 2.54 -12.93 0.90
C VAL A 8 1.10 -12.57 0.63
N ALA A 9 0.25 -12.79 1.63
CA ALA A 9 -1.13 -12.30 1.61
C ALA A 9 -1.14 -10.97 2.36
N ILE A 10 -1.67 -9.93 1.73
CA ILE A 10 -1.79 -8.63 2.36
C ILE A 10 -3.24 -8.18 2.47
N HIS A 11 -3.52 -7.40 3.50
CA HIS A 11 -4.75 -6.64 3.64
C HIS A 11 -4.37 -5.17 3.62
N MET A 12 -4.96 -4.42 2.72
CA MET A 12 -4.62 -3.01 2.53
C MET A 12 -5.86 -2.15 2.54
N GLN A 13 -5.84 -1.14 3.39
CA GLN A 13 -6.87 -0.10 3.42
C GLN A 13 -6.25 1.21 3.00
N ILE A 14 -6.86 1.88 2.03
CA ILE A 14 -6.43 3.19 1.54
C ILE A 14 -7.48 4.21 1.94
N LYS A 15 -7.03 5.26 2.61
CA LYS A 15 -7.88 6.33 3.12
C LYS A 15 -7.37 7.69 2.66
N LYS A 16 -8.30 8.64 2.54
CA LYS A 16 -7.93 10.05 2.51
C LYS A 16 -7.36 10.44 3.87
N LEU A 17 -6.60 11.53 3.92
CA LEU A 17 -6.06 12.01 5.19
C LEU A 17 -7.14 12.43 6.20
N ASN A 18 -8.35 12.70 5.73
CA ASN A 18 -9.50 12.98 6.61
C ASN A 18 -10.16 11.71 7.18
N GLY A 19 -9.62 10.53 6.87
CA GLY A 19 -10.12 9.25 7.37
C GLY A 19 -11.13 8.55 6.48
N GLN A 20 -11.54 9.16 5.37
CA GLN A 20 -12.50 8.52 4.45
C GLN A 20 -11.85 7.32 3.77
N LEU A 21 -12.46 6.14 3.92
CA LEU A 21 -12.00 4.91 3.28
C LEU A 21 -12.30 4.97 1.78
N LEU A 22 -11.28 4.74 0.97
CA LEU A 22 -11.39 4.69 -0.49
C LEU A 22 -11.33 3.28 -1.03
N LEU A 23 -10.53 2.43 -0.42
CA LEU A 23 -10.32 1.06 -0.88
C LEU A 23 -9.98 0.16 0.32
N ASP A 24 -10.56 -1.03 0.31
CA ASP A 24 -10.23 -2.09 1.26
C ASP A 24 -10.09 -3.37 0.44
N THR A 25 -8.89 -3.95 0.44
CA THR A 25 -8.60 -5.08 -0.44
C THR A 25 -7.70 -6.10 0.23
N LYS A 26 -7.90 -7.36 -0.12
CA LYS A 26 -7.01 -8.46 0.25
C LYS A 26 -6.46 -9.06 -1.03
N GLN A 27 -5.16 -9.29 -1.07
CA GLN A 27 -4.47 -9.80 -2.26
C GLN A 27 -3.32 -10.71 -1.87
N HIS A 28 -3.01 -11.63 -2.78
CA HIS A 28 -1.75 -12.36 -2.75
C HIS A 28 -0.80 -11.65 -3.72
N ILE A 29 0.37 -11.30 -3.23
CA ILE A 29 1.36 -10.58 -4.02
C ILE A 29 2.74 -11.22 -3.89
N LYS A 30 3.60 -10.92 -4.84
CA LYS A 30 5.01 -11.27 -4.79
C LYS A 30 5.82 -10.00 -4.51
N VAL A 31 6.55 -9.99 -3.41
CA VAL A 31 7.31 -8.82 -2.97
C VAL A 31 8.38 -8.47 -3.99
N GLY A 32 8.47 -7.19 -4.35
CA GLY A 32 9.51 -6.68 -5.25
C GLY A 32 9.19 -6.76 -6.74
N GLU A 33 7.99 -7.24 -7.12
CA GLU A 33 7.60 -7.30 -8.53
C GLU A 33 6.98 -6.01 -9.05
N GLU A 34 7.01 -4.95 -8.23
CA GLU A 34 6.50 -3.62 -8.58
C GLU A 34 5.02 -3.60 -8.98
N GLU A 35 4.25 -4.56 -8.48
CA GLU A 35 2.80 -4.62 -8.68
C GLU A 35 2.05 -3.62 -7.81
N GLN A 36 2.71 -3.12 -6.76
CA GLN A 36 2.15 -2.18 -5.80
C GLN A 36 2.77 -0.80 -6.00
N ILE A 37 2.11 0.22 -5.46
CA ILE A 37 2.69 1.57 -5.45
C ILE A 37 3.99 1.59 -4.64
N ARG A 38 4.85 2.56 -4.94
CA ARG A 38 6.20 2.63 -4.35
C ARG A 38 6.19 2.64 -2.83
N ALA A 39 5.26 3.39 -2.23
CA ALA A 39 5.15 3.44 -0.77
C ALA A 39 4.92 2.05 -0.16
N VAL A 40 4.06 1.24 -0.77
CA VAL A 40 3.74 -0.10 -0.28
C VAL A 40 4.92 -1.05 -0.51
N GLU A 41 5.52 -1.04 -1.70
CA GLU A 41 6.67 -1.90 -1.99
C GLU A 41 7.83 -1.67 -1.01
N LYS A 42 8.10 -0.41 -0.72
CA LYS A 42 9.18 -0.05 0.22
C LYS A 42 8.90 -0.54 1.63
N VAL A 43 7.68 -0.35 2.11
CA VAL A 43 7.30 -0.71 3.47
C VAL A 43 7.19 -2.23 3.64
N LEU A 44 6.73 -2.96 2.64
CA LEU A 44 6.67 -4.43 2.70
C LEU A 44 8.02 -5.03 3.07
N GLN A 45 9.11 -4.50 2.53
CA GLN A 45 10.45 -5.00 2.78
C GLN A 45 10.96 -4.71 4.20
N MET A 46 10.25 -3.87 4.93
CA MET A 46 10.55 -3.53 6.33
C MET A 46 9.68 -4.32 7.31
N MET A 47 8.69 -5.06 6.83
CA MET A 47 7.69 -5.72 7.64
C MET A 47 7.95 -7.21 7.76
N ARG A 48 7.34 -7.80 8.78
CA ARG A 48 7.29 -9.26 8.99
C ARG A 48 5.86 -9.74 8.84
N THR A 49 5.71 -11.03 8.56
CA THR A 49 4.40 -11.68 8.56
C THR A 49 3.70 -11.44 9.90
N GLY A 50 2.43 -11.06 9.83
CA GLY A 50 1.61 -10.76 11.00
C GLY A 50 1.65 -9.31 11.45
N GLU A 51 2.55 -8.49 10.91
CA GLU A 51 2.64 -7.08 11.28
C GLU A 51 1.66 -6.22 10.50
N GLN A 52 1.30 -5.10 11.12
CA GLN A 52 0.51 -4.05 10.50
C GLN A 52 1.28 -2.74 10.59
N MET A 53 1.28 -1.98 9.50
CA MET A 53 1.87 -0.64 9.47
C MET A 53 0.88 0.38 8.94
N GLN A 54 0.94 1.56 9.53
CA GLN A 54 0.23 2.73 9.07
C GLN A 54 1.23 3.61 8.31
N ILE A 55 0.88 3.99 7.09
CA ILE A 55 1.77 4.71 6.18
C ILE A 55 1.08 5.99 5.75
N ILE A 56 1.83 7.09 5.75
CA ILE A 56 1.41 8.29 5.03
C ILE A 56 2.16 8.28 3.70
N ALA A 57 1.42 8.20 2.61
CA ALA A 57 1.97 8.11 1.27
C ALA A 57 1.70 9.40 0.50
N PRO A 58 2.72 10.25 0.32
CA PRO A 58 2.58 11.40 -0.57
C PRO A 58 2.20 10.95 -1.98
N TRP A 59 1.50 11.80 -2.72
CA TRP A 59 0.97 11.45 -4.03
C TRP A 59 2.03 10.90 -4.99
N TYR A 60 3.27 11.39 -4.94
CA TYR A 60 4.35 10.97 -5.84
C TYR A 60 4.92 9.58 -5.48
N THR A 61 4.54 9.01 -4.34
CA THR A 61 4.84 7.63 -3.97
C THR A 61 3.64 6.71 -4.12
N ALA A 62 2.50 7.27 -4.51
CA ALA A 62 1.22 6.58 -4.59
C ALA A 62 0.72 6.58 -6.05
N TYR A 63 -0.40 7.23 -6.32
CA TYR A 63 -1.06 7.13 -7.63
C TYR A 63 -0.79 8.31 -8.56
N GLY A 64 0.07 9.24 -8.14
CA GLY A 64 0.65 10.25 -8.99
C GLY A 64 -0.31 11.30 -9.51
N ILE A 65 0.04 11.80 -10.70
CA ILE A 65 -0.70 12.89 -11.35
C ILE A 65 -1.97 12.41 -12.05
N ASN A 66 -2.08 11.11 -12.33
CA ASN A 66 -3.24 10.55 -13.02
C ASN A 66 -4.31 10.02 -12.08
N GLY A 67 -3.93 9.60 -10.87
CA GLY A 67 -4.85 8.94 -9.96
C GLY A 67 -5.39 7.62 -10.52
N THR A 68 -6.56 7.22 -10.05
CA THR A 68 -7.32 6.07 -10.54
C THR A 68 -8.80 6.44 -10.61
N ASP A 69 -9.66 5.48 -10.92
CA ASP A 69 -11.11 5.71 -10.94
C ASP A 69 -11.66 6.14 -9.58
N ILE A 70 -10.99 5.72 -8.49
CA ILE A 70 -11.46 6.01 -7.13
C ILE A 70 -10.52 6.91 -6.33
N ILE A 71 -9.31 7.16 -6.84
CA ILE A 71 -8.32 8.00 -6.17
C ILE A 71 -8.01 9.18 -7.07
N GLU A 72 -8.30 10.38 -6.57
CA GLU A 72 -8.07 11.60 -7.33
C GLU A 72 -6.58 11.84 -7.61
N PRO A 73 -6.26 12.57 -8.69
CA PRO A 73 -4.88 13.01 -8.93
C PRO A 73 -4.31 13.79 -7.72
N TYR A 74 -3.01 13.67 -7.51
CA TYR A 74 -2.27 14.37 -6.44
C TYR A 74 -2.77 14.06 -5.03
N SER A 75 -3.32 12.85 -4.81
CA SER A 75 -3.83 12.46 -3.50
C SER A 75 -2.73 12.00 -2.56
N ASN A 76 -2.60 12.68 -1.43
CA ASN A 76 -1.82 12.20 -0.30
C ASN A 76 -2.72 11.27 0.51
N LEU A 77 -2.22 10.10 0.86
CA LEU A 77 -3.06 9.02 1.39
C LEU A 77 -2.53 8.48 2.70
N GLU A 78 -3.45 7.95 3.50
CA GLU A 78 -3.12 7.08 4.62
C GLU A 78 -3.38 5.64 4.19
N ILE A 79 -2.40 4.76 4.41
CA ILE A 79 -2.53 3.36 4.04
C ILE A 79 -2.28 2.52 5.29
N ILE A 80 -3.20 1.60 5.57
CA ILE A 80 -3.03 0.62 6.63
C ILE A 80 -2.76 -0.71 5.96
N LEU A 81 -1.55 -1.24 6.17
CA LEU A 81 -1.05 -2.42 5.49
C LEU A 81 -0.76 -3.52 6.51
N THR A 82 -1.35 -4.68 6.27
CA THR A 82 -1.13 -5.86 7.12
C THR A 82 -0.59 -6.99 6.24
N ILE A 83 0.44 -7.67 6.72
CA ILE A 83 0.89 -8.94 6.12
C ILE A 83 0.27 -10.06 6.95
N GLU A 84 -0.59 -10.82 6.33
CA GLU A 84 -1.31 -11.91 7.01
C GLU A 84 -0.50 -13.20 7.12
#